data_533a0f6a6354a886d18812ae4532e992
#
_entry.id   533a0f6a6354a886d18812ae4532e992
#
_cell.length_a   1.000
_cell.length_b   1.000
_cell.length_c   1.000
_cell.angle_alpha   90.00
_cell.angle_beta   90.00
_cell.angle_gamma   90.00
#
_symmetry.space_group_name_H-M   'P 1'
#
loop_
_entity.id
_entity.type
_entity.pdbx_description
1 polymer ?
#
loop_
_entity_poly.entity_id
_entity_poly.type
_entity_poly.pdbx_seq_one_letter_code
_entity_poly.pdbx_strand_id
1 'polypeptide(L)'
;MPTPFRSVLAGLVLAAAVAMPALADGLKDEIAPTGKLRVAIAISPAGGAFWSTKTETGYAGVPVDLGKEMAAQLGVPVEYIVHQNSGQITDAAGKGTWDVTWLPKDPERETKMMFGPIYEVADATYIVKPGSNVTNFATLDQPGIKVAAVNATTTMRGAIAHLKNAKVTGYQTYDEIFGLLKSGEIDAFALSRDQLNKMAQQIPGTRVLDETFKKTVTAVAVPLGHSQALAFVTKFMTDATTNGMLRKAYDNNSLKDSPIRTE
;
A
#
# COMPACT_ATOMS: atom_id res chain seq x y z
N MET A 1 -65.89 19.41 -45.69
CA MET A 1 -64.56 18.71 -45.61
C MET A 1 -63.96 19.06 -44.28
N PRO A 2 -63.84 18.14 -43.33
CA PRO A 2 -63.24 18.42 -42.03
C PRO A 2 -61.74 18.16 -42.06
N THR A 3 -60.98 19.06 -41.50
CA THR A 3 -59.54 19.01 -41.27
C THR A 3 -59.20 18.13 -40.08
N PRO A 4 -58.11 17.30 -40.10
CA PRO A 4 -57.78 16.48 -38.98
C PRO A 4 -56.88 17.19 -37.95
N PHE A 5 -57.30 17.07 -36.69
CA PHE A 5 -56.54 17.45 -35.50
C PHE A 5 -55.32 16.59 -35.37
N ARG A 6 -54.13 17.18 -35.34
CA ARG A 6 -52.84 16.50 -34.98
C ARG A 6 -52.64 16.63 -33.48
N SER A 7 -52.82 15.52 -32.75
CA SER A 7 -52.44 15.40 -31.35
C SER A 7 -50.96 15.26 -31.24
N VAL A 8 -50.28 16.23 -30.60
CA VAL A 8 -48.87 16.15 -30.20
C VAL A 8 -48.83 15.51 -28.82
N LEU A 9 -48.38 14.25 -28.73
CA LEU A 9 -48.01 13.63 -27.45
C LEU A 9 -46.67 14.21 -27.01
N ALA A 10 -46.68 15.04 -25.96
CA ALA A 10 -45.49 15.46 -25.25
C ALA A 10 -45.07 14.31 -24.30
N GLY A 11 -44.01 13.56 -24.65
CA GLY A 11 -43.41 12.56 -23.78
C GLY A 11 -42.67 13.24 -22.64
N LEU A 12 -43.18 13.06 -21.42
CA LEU A 12 -42.50 13.47 -20.18
C LEU A 12 -41.38 12.47 -19.91
N VAL A 13 -40.14 12.86 -20.18
CA VAL A 13 -38.95 12.08 -19.75
C VAL A 13 -38.74 12.36 -18.26
N LEU A 14 -39.18 11.43 -17.40
CA LEU A 14 -38.88 11.45 -15.98
C LEU A 14 -37.42 11.05 -15.80
N ALA A 15 -36.52 12.01 -15.62
CA ALA A 15 -35.14 11.76 -15.19
C ALA A 15 -35.20 11.28 -13.73
N ALA A 16 -35.04 9.98 -13.53
CA ALA A 16 -34.84 9.42 -12.20
C ALA A 16 -33.48 9.91 -11.66
N ALA A 17 -33.51 10.95 -10.85
CA ALA A 17 -32.37 11.33 -10.03
C ALA A 17 -32.13 10.18 -9.03
N VAL A 18 -31.05 9.41 -9.25
CA VAL A 18 -30.56 8.46 -8.26
C VAL A 18 -30.08 9.30 -7.08
N ALA A 19 -30.91 9.39 -6.04
CA ALA A 19 -30.51 10.01 -4.78
C ALA A 19 -29.35 9.19 -4.18
N MET A 20 -28.13 9.67 -4.31
CA MET A 20 -27.00 9.17 -3.53
C MET A 20 -27.36 9.39 -2.05
N PRO A 21 -27.26 8.37 -1.19
CA PRO A 21 -27.46 8.57 0.23
C PRO A 21 -26.49 9.65 0.70
N ALA A 22 -27.02 10.71 1.31
CA ALA A 22 -26.19 11.71 1.97
C ALA A 22 -25.32 10.99 3.00
N LEU A 23 -24.02 11.04 2.81
CA LEU A 23 -23.06 10.57 3.84
C LEU A 23 -23.38 11.33 5.11
N ALA A 24 -23.46 10.63 6.26
CA ALA A 24 -23.66 11.31 7.53
C ALA A 24 -22.56 12.38 7.68
N ASP A 25 -22.92 13.58 8.11
CA ASP A 25 -22.01 14.74 8.16
C ASP A 25 -20.71 14.41 8.91
N GLY A 26 -20.78 13.67 10.01
CA GLY A 26 -19.60 13.22 10.76
C GLY A 26 -18.65 12.29 10.01
N LEU A 27 -19.12 11.48 9.04
CA LEU A 27 -18.23 10.65 8.23
C LEU A 27 -17.41 11.51 7.26
N LYS A 28 -18.01 12.53 6.64
CA LYS A 28 -17.28 13.43 5.73
C LYS A 28 -16.21 14.22 6.45
N ASP A 29 -16.47 14.67 7.67
CA ASP A 29 -15.51 15.39 8.49
C ASP A 29 -14.31 14.54 8.86
N GLU A 30 -14.46 13.21 8.97
CA GLU A 30 -13.37 12.30 9.29
C GLU A 30 -12.59 11.80 8.08
N ILE A 31 -13.26 11.56 6.91
CA ILE A 31 -12.63 10.88 5.77
C ILE A 31 -12.37 11.78 4.55
N ALA A 32 -13.02 12.92 4.46
CA ALA A 32 -12.86 13.88 3.37
C ALA A 32 -13.02 15.34 3.85
N PRO A 33 -12.32 15.75 4.94
CA PRO A 33 -12.52 17.05 5.59
C PRO A 33 -12.22 18.24 4.67
N THR A 34 -11.46 18.01 3.59
CA THR A 34 -11.11 19.04 2.59
C THR A 34 -12.01 19.00 1.34
N GLY A 35 -13.08 18.18 1.35
CA GLY A 35 -13.89 17.90 0.18
C GLY A 35 -13.26 16.94 -0.83
N LYS A 36 -12.10 16.36 -0.50
CA LYS A 36 -11.39 15.33 -1.26
C LYS A 36 -11.01 14.18 -0.34
N LEU A 37 -10.88 12.97 -0.89
CA LEU A 37 -10.25 11.85 -0.20
C LEU A 37 -8.73 11.92 -0.43
N ARG A 38 -7.95 12.22 0.62
CA ARG A 38 -6.49 12.26 0.56
C ARG A 38 -5.92 10.89 0.92
N VAL A 39 -5.41 10.22 -0.09
CA VAL A 39 -4.85 8.86 0.01
C VAL A 39 -3.33 8.94 0.13
N ALA A 40 -2.76 8.56 1.29
CA ALA A 40 -1.31 8.45 1.42
C ALA A 40 -0.81 7.17 0.75
N ILE A 41 0.17 7.32 -0.15
CA ILE A 41 0.80 6.22 -0.87
C ILE A 41 2.33 6.27 -0.72
N ALA A 42 2.95 5.09 -0.62
CA ALA A 42 4.40 4.95 -0.69
C ALA A 42 4.82 4.45 -2.07
N ILE A 43 5.84 5.06 -2.64
CA ILE A 43 6.31 4.71 -3.99
C ILE A 43 7.53 3.81 -3.99
N SER A 44 7.54 2.84 -4.91
CA SER A 44 8.68 1.99 -5.24
C SER A 44 8.63 1.64 -6.72
N PRO A 45 9.77 1.66 -7.44
CA PRO A 45 9.81 1.27 -8.85
C PRO A 45 9.32 -0.15 -9.10
N ALA A 46 9.48 -1.04 -8.13
CA ALA A 46 9.06 -2.44 -8.23
C ALA A 46 7.55 -2.65 -8.07
N GLY A 47 6.79 -1.65 -7.61
CA GLY A 47 5.35 -1.81 -7.29
C GLY A 47 5.11 -2.88 -6.23
N GLY A 48 3.90 -3.45 -6.16
CA GLY A 48 3.51 -4.51 -5.22
C GLY A 48 2.11 -4.27 -4.66
N ALA A 49 1.63 -5.15 -3.77
CA ALA A 49 0.29 -5.03 -3.21
C ALA A 49 0.13 -3.81 -2.28
N PHE A 50 1.23 -3.37 -1.69
CA PHE A 50 1.28 -2.18 -0.83
C PHE A 50 1.90 -0.97 -1.55
N TRP A 51 2.92 -1.18 -2.38
CA TRP A 51 3.66 -0.11 -3.04
C TRP A 51 2.94 0.41 -4.28
N SER A 52 3.03 1.72 -4.51
CA SER A 52 2.59 2.37 -5.75
C SER A 52 3.79 2.74 -6.61
N THR A 53 3.58 2.89 -7.91
CA THR A 53 4.60 3.33 -8.86
C THR A 53 4.20 4.68 -9.46
N LYS A 54 5.20 5.51 -9.81
CA LYS A 54 4.97 6.70 -10.60
C LYS A 54 4.82 6.32 -12.07
N THR A 55 3.83 6.91 -12.76
CA THR A 55 3.60 6.76 -14.20
C THR A 55 3.71 8.12 -14.89
N GLU A 56 3.64 8.17 -16.21
CA GLU A 56 3.66 9.41 -16.98
C GLU A 56 2.48 10.34 -16.62
N THR A 57 1.32 9.78 -16.29
CA THR A 57 0.08 10.53 -16.04
C THR A 57 -0.36 10.55 -14.57
N GLY A 58 0.46 10.00 -13.65
CA GLY A 58 0.10 9.94 -12.23
C GLY A 58 0.73 8.76 -11.50
N TYR A 59 -0.09 7.91 -10.91
CA TYR A 59 0.34 6.78 -10.09
C TYR A 59 -0.44 5.51 -10.45
N ALA A 60 0.18 4.35 -10.26
CA ALA A 60 -0.44 3.02 -10.36
C ALA A 60 -0.11 2.21 -9.10
N GLY A 61 -0.97 1.28 -8.73
CA GLY A 61 -0.81 0.43 -7.54
C GLY A 61 -2.15 0.00 -6.97
N VAL A 62 -2.16 -1.08 -6.20
CA VAL A 62 -3.38 -1.55 -5.52
C VAL A 62 -3.97 -0.44 -4.62
N PRO A 63 -3.18 0.31 -3.81
CA PRO A 63 -3.68 1.44 -3.03
C PRO A 63 -4.27 2.56 -3.89
N VAL A 64 -3.72 2.78 -5.09
CA VAL A 64 -4.21 3.81 -6.03
C VAL A 64 -5.59 3.41 -6.56
N ASP A 65 -5.74 2.17 -7.03
CA ASP A 65 -7.02 1.68 -7.54
C ASP A 65 -8.09 1.67 -6.45
N LEU A 66 -7.77 1.14 -5.26
CA LEU A 66 -8.70 1.12 -4.12
C LEU A 66 -9.08 2.53 -3.66
N GLY A 67 -8.11 3.47 -3.61
CA GLY A 67 -8.37 4.87 -3.26
C GLY A 67 -9.30 5.57 -4.25
N LYS A 68 -9.15 5.30 -5.54
CA LYS A 68 -10.03 5.81 -6.59
C LYS A 68 -11.47 5.30 -6.44
N GLU A 69 -11.63 3.99 -6.23
CA GLU A 69 -12.94 3.38 -6.03
C GLU A 69 -13.61 3.87 -4.74
N MET A 70 -12.82 4.02 -3.66
CA MET A 70 -13.31 4.57 -2.39
C MET A 70 -13.79 6.03 -2.55
N ALA A 71 -13.02 6.88 -3.22
CA ALA A 71 -13.40 8.26 -3.50
C ALA A 71 -14.67 8.34 -4.36
N ALA A 72 -14.82 7.44 -5.34
CA ALA A 72 -16.03 7.35 -6.16
C ALA A 72 -17.26 6.97 -5.31
N GLN A 73 -17.15 6.03 -4.36
CA GLN A 73 -18.25 5.69 -3.45
C GLN A 73 -18.62 6.85 -2.50
N LEU A 74 -17.63 7.66 -2.10
CA LEU A 74 -17.84 8.86 -1.28
C LEU A 74 -18.40 10.05 -2.09
N GLY A 75 -18.37 9.97 -3.41
CA GLY A 75 -18.78 11.08 -4.29
C GLY A 75 -17.85 12.29 -4.20
N VAL A 76 -16.55 12.10 -3.93
CA VAL A 76 -15.53 13.14 -3.82
C VAL A 76 -14.34 12.86 -4.73
N PRO A 77 -13.55 13.89 -5.12
CA PRO A 77 -12.28 13.67 -5.83
C PRO A 77 -11.27 12.95 -4.95
N VAL A 78 -10.39 12.13 -5.57
CA VAL A 78 -9.22 11.57 -4.90
C VAL A 78 -8.01 12.48 -5.07
N GLU A 79 -7.18 12.59 -4.02
CA GLU A 79 -5.87 13.24 -4.04
C GLU A 79 -4.82 12.28 -3.45
N TYR A 80 -3.72 12.03 -4.17
CA TYR A 80 -2.65 11.14 -3.68
C TYR A 80 -1.55 11.94 -3.00
N ILE A 81 -1.32 11.65 -1.71
CA ILE A 81 -0.25 12.23 -0.90
C ILE A 81 0.94 11.27 -0.94
N VAL A 82 1.97 11.65 -1.68
CA VAL A 82 3.10 10.77 -2.00
C VAL A 82 4.18 10.82 -0.93
N HIS A 83 4.62 9.64 -0.51
CA HIS A 83 5.72 9.43 0.42
C HIS A 83 6.76 8.47 -0.18
N GLN A 84 8.02 8.62 0.22
CA GLN A 84 9.11 7.75 -0.26
C GLN A 84 9.05 6.35 0.38
N ASN A 85 8.43 6.23 1.55
CA ASN A 85 8.30 4.97 2.27
C ASN A 85 7.16 5.02 3.29
N SER A 86 6.82 3.84 3.85
CA SER A 86 5.75 3.73 4.83
C SER A 86 6.08 4.37 6.19
N GLY A 87 7.35 4.60 6.50
CA GLY A 87 7.76 5.34 7.69
C GLY A 87 7.30 6.79 7.62
N GLN A 88 7.50 7.46 6.47
CA GLN A 88 7.04 8.84 6.28
C GLN A 88 5.51 8.97 6.36
N ILE A 89 4.73 7.99 5.88
CA ILE A 89 3.27 7.95 6.09
C ILE A 89 2.96 7.89 7.59
N THR A 90 3.69 7.03 8.32
CA THR A 90 3.53 6.89 9.77
C THR A 90 3.86 8.18 10.53
N ASP A 91 4.93 8.88 10.13
CA ASP A 91 5.34 10.16 10.74
C ASP A 91 4.39 11.31 10.40
N ALA A 92 3.63 11.19 9.33
CA ALA A 92 2.58 12.12 8.93
C ALA A 92 1.23 11.84 9.60
N ALA A 93 1.07 10.71 10.29
CA ALA A 93 -0.14 10.38 11.03
C ALA A 93 -0.43 11.44 12.10
N GLY A 94 -1.69 11.83 12.25
CA GLY A 94 -2.13 12.87 13.19
C GLY A 94 -1.80 14.32 12.79
N LYS A 95 -1.12 14.54 11.65
CA LYS A 95 -0.84 15.89 11.14
C LYS A 95 -1.92 16.43 10.19
N GLY A 96 -2.99 15.66 9.98
CA GLY A 96 -4.10 16.05 9.11
C GLY A 96 -3.73 16.20 7.63
N THR A 97 -2.67 15.51 7.16
CA THR A 97 -2.19 15.57 5.77
C THR A 97 -2.77 14.50 4.87
N TRP A 98 -3.31 13.42 5.42
CA TRP A 98 -3.98 12.34 4.72
C TRP A 98 -5.17 11.81 5.52
N ASP A 99 -6.09 11.13 4.85
CA ASP A 99 -7.34 10.62 5.42
C ASP A 99 -7.37 9.09 5.46
N VAL A 100 -6.78 8.44 4.47
CA VAL A 100 -6.71 6.97 4.38
C VAL A 100 -5.37 6.53 3.79
N THR A 101 -4.94 5.35 4.19
CA THR A 101 -3.76 4.69 3.61
C THR A 101 -3.90 3.17 3.71
N TRP A 102 -3.08 2.45 2.95
CA TRP A 102 -2.87 1.01 3.07
C TRP A 102 -1.41 0.81 3.38
N LEU A 103 -1.09 0.21 4.52
CA LEU A 103 0.31 0.01 4.91
C LEU A 103 0.48 -1.18 5.87
N PRO A 104 1.73 -1.70 5.99
CA PRO A 104 2.02 -2.76 6.93
C PRO A 104 1.66 -2.37 8.37
N LYS A 105 0.93 -3.25 9.06
CA LYS A 105 0.49 -3.07 10.45
C LYS A 105 1.56 -3.58 11.41
N ASP A 106 1.81 -2.85 12.49
CA ASP A 106 2.59 -3.29 13.65
C ASP A 106 2.24 -2.47 14.91
N PRO A 107 2.71 -2.88 16.11
CA PRO A 107 2.37 -2.22 17.36
C PRO A 107 2.73 -0.73 17.42
N GLU A 108 3.84 -0.31 16.79
CA GLU A 108 4.20 1.11 16.75
C GLU A 108 3.18 1.94 15.99
N ARG A 109 2.73 1.43 14.84
CA ARG A 109 1.73 2.12 14.00
C ARG A 109 0.35 2.14 14.62
N GLU A 110 -0.01 1.10 15.37
CA GLU A 110 -1.29 1.05 16.12
C GLU A 110 -1.38 2.14 17.19
N THR A 111 -0.27 2.72 17.63
CA THR A 111 -0.29 3.90 18.52
C THR A 111 -0.56 5.21 17.80
N LYS A 112 -0.54 5.24 16.46
CA LYS A 112 -0.63 6.46 15.64
C LYS A 112 -1.82 6.46 14.67
N MET A 113 -2.41 5.29 14.41
CA MET A 113 -3.53 5.12 13.48
C MET A 113 -4.37 3.89 13.83
N MET A 114 -5.60 3.85 13.33
CA MET A 114 -6.51 2.72 13.47
C MET A 114 -6.52 1.89 12.19
N PHE A 115 -6.47 0.57 12.34
CA PHE A 115 -6.42 -0.37 11.24
C PHE A 115 -7.76 -1.09 11.03
N GLY A 116 -8.19 -1.17 9.78
CA GLY A 116 -9.28 -2.03 9.32
C GLY A 116 -8.79 -3.40 8.85
N PRO A 117 -9.54 -4.08 7.95
CA PRO A 117 -9.22 -5.43 7.49
C PRO A 117 -7.86 -5.53 6.81
N ILE A 118 -7.21 -6.68 7.04
CA ILE A 118 -5.99 -7.10 6.34
C ILE A 118 -6.39 -7.54 4.93
N TYR A 119 -5.54 -7.24 3.94
CA TYR A 119 -5.73 -7.71 2.56
C TYR A 119 -4.49 -8.37 1.96
N GLU A 120 -3.35 -8.27 2.65
CA GLU A 120 -2.09 -8.88 2.22
C GLU A 120 -1.33 -9.42 3.42
N VAL A 121 -0.69 -10.58 3.22
CA VAL A 121 0.34 -11.13 4.12
C VAL A 121 1.59 -11.38 3.29
N ALA A 122 2.66 -10.65 3.58
CA ALA A 122 3.95 -10.76 2.91
C ALA A 122 5.02 -11.36 3.83
N ASP A 123 5.85 -12.24 3.29
CA ASP A 123 7.03 -12.76 3.96
C ASP A 123 8.18 -11.77 3.81
N ALA A 124 8.85 -11.39 4.91
CA ALA A 124 10.06 -10.58 4.90
C ALA A 124 11.29 -11.48 5.02
N THR A 125 12.28 -11.22 4.17
CA THR A 125 13.57 -11.94 4.12
C THR A 125 14.69 -10.98 3.72
N TYR A 126 15.81 -11.51 3.27
CA TYR A 126 16.96 -10.75 2.80
C TYR A 126 17.33 -11.14 1.37
N ILE A 127 17.76 -10.16 0.58
CA ILE A 127 18.53 -10.38 -0.64
C ILE A 127 20.00 -10.09 -0.32
N VAL A 128 20.91 -10.90 -0.83
CA VAL A 128 22.35 -10.71 -0.67
C VAL A 128 23.01 -10.28 -1.96
N LYS A 129 24.10 -9.52 -1.86
CA LYS A 129 24.84 -8.96 -3.00
C LYS A 129 25.36 -10.02 -3.97
N PRO A 130 25.69 -9.67 -5.21
CA PRO A 130 26.31 -10.58 -6.15
C PRO A 130 27.58 -11.23 -5.59
N GLY A 131 27.73 -12.52 -5.85
CA GLY A 131 28.93 -13.28 -5.42
C GLY A 131 29.06 -13.52 -3.92
N SER A 132 28.02 -13.23 -3.13
CA SER A 132 28.03 -13.46 -1.68
C SER A 132 28.05 -14.94 -1.32
N ASN A 133 28.83 -15.29 -0.31
CA ASN A 133 28.84 -16.63 0.31
C ASN A 133 27.71 -16.83 1.35
N VAL A 134 26.91 -15.80 1.62
CA VAL A 134 25.77 -15.89 2.52
C VAL A 134 24.67 -16.72 1.84
N THR A 135 24.25 -17.80 2.51
CA THR A 135 23.24 -18.74 1.97
C THR A 135 22.01 -18.89 2.83
N ASN A 136 22.10 -18.47 4.11
CA ASN A 136 21.02 -18.59 5.11
C ASN A 136 21.20 -17.54 6.22
N PHE A 137 20.26 -17.48 7.16
CA PHE A 137 20.31 -16.51 8.26
C PHE A 137 21.52 -16.68 9.18
N ALA A 138 21.96 -17.91 9.41
CA ALA A 138 23.14 -18.15 10.26
C ALA A 138 24.43 -17.58 9.65
N THR A 139 24.59 -17.66 8.34
CA THR A 139 25.71 -17.06 7.61
C THR A 139 25.55 -15.55 7.37
N LEU A 140 24.32 -15.04 7.42
CA LEU A 140 24.03 -13.60 7.35
C LEU A 140 24.33 -12.88 8.67
N ASP A 141 23.96 -13.48 9.82
CA ASP A 141 24.09 -12.84 11.13
C ASP A 141 25.52 -12.97 11.70
N GLN A 142 26.49 -12.43 10.99
CA GLN A 142 27.89 -12.44 11.37
C GLN A 142 28.43 -11.02 11.58
N PRO A 143 29.42 -10.83 12.49
CA PRO A 143 30.12 -9.56 12.65
C PRO A 143 30.71 -9.06 11.33
N GLY A 144 30.53 -7.78 11.04
CA GLY A 144 31.04 -7.14 9.82
C GLY A 144 30.08 -7.19 8.64
N ILE A 145 29.03 -8.01 8.64
CA ILE A 145 27.98 -8.00 7.61
C ILE A 145 27.15 -6.72 7.73
N LYS A 146 27.00 -6.02 6.61
CA LYS A 146 26.23 -4.75 6.49
C LYS A 146 24.87 -5.05 5.88
N VAL A 147 23.82 -4.94 6.67
CA VAL A 147 22.44 -5.13 6.22
C VAL A 147 21.74 -3.79 6.11
N ALA A 148 21.18 -3.48 4.93
CA ALA A 148 20.36 -2.31 4.72
C ALA A 148 18.86 -2.62 4.98
N ALA A 149 18.12 -1.61 5.37
CA ALA A 149 16.65 -1.61 5.40
C ALA A 149 16.13 -0.19 5.14
N VAL A 150 14.88 -0.07 4.68
CA VAL A 150 14.25 1.25 4.54
C VAL A 150 13.83 1.76 5.92
N ASN A 151 14.17 3.00 6.23
CA ASN A 151 13.94 3.64 7.52
C ASN A 151 12.46 3.59 7.96
N ALA A 152 12.26 3.42 9.27
CA ALA A 152 10.96 3.43 9.95
C ALA A 152 9.93 2.46 9.34
N THR A 153 10.39 1.36 8.70
CA THR A 153 9.53 0.31 8.19
C THR A 153 9.38 -0.85 9.18
N THR A 154 8.29 -1.59 9.06
CA THR A 154 8.08 -2.84 9.81
C THR A 154 9.17 -3.86 9.53
N THR A 155 9.72 -3.86 8.32
CA THR A 155 10.80 -4.76 7.89
C THR A 155 12.11 -4.40 8.57
N MET A 156 12.46 -3.10 8.66
CA MET A 156 13.64 -2.65 9.41
C MET A 156 13.56 -3.05 10.88
N ARG A 157 12.44 -2.79 11.53
CA ARG A 157 12.25 -3.21 12.94
C ARG A 157 12.36 -4.72 13.12
N GLY A 158 11.79 -5.49 12.17
CA GLY A 158 11.92 -6.95 12.15
C GLY A 158 13.36 -7.41 11.97
N ALA A 159 14.11 -6.80 11.05
CA ALA A 159 15.53 -7.13 10.82
C ALA A 159 16.40 -6.83 12.05
N ILE A 160 16.20 -5.67 12.70
CA ILE A 160 16.90 -5.31 13.95
C ILE A 160 16.58 -6.30 15.07
N ALA A 161 15.34 -6.74 15.20
CA ALA A 161 14.94 -7.73 16.21
C ALA A 161 15.52 -9.14 15.93
N HIS A 162 15.65 -9.49 14.64
CA HIS A 162 16.11 -10.79 14.17
C HIS A 162 17.65 -10.95 14.28
N LEU A 163 18.40 -9.97 13.76
CA LEU A 163 19.86 -10.04 13.70
C LEU A 163 20.50 -9.59 15.02
N LYS A 164 21.53 -10.32 15.46
CA LYS A 164 22.22 -10.05 16.72
C LYS A 164 23.66 -9.55 16.51
N ASN A 165 24.30 -9.98 15.43
CA ASN A 165 25.72 -9.74 15.15
C ASN A 165 25.91 -8.84 13.92
N ALA A 166 25.11 -9.01 12.88
CA ALA A 166 25.15 -8.18 11.69
C ALA A 166 24.54 -6.78 11.95
N LYS A 167 25.16 -5.75 11.35
CA LYS A 167 24.70 -4.36 11.54
C LYS A 167 23.61 -4.01 10.57
N VAL A 168 22.41 -3.67 11.08
CA VAL A 168 21.31 -3.10 10.28
C VAL A 168 21.44 -1.58 10.22
N THR A 169 21.45 -1.02 9.00
CA THR A 169 21.49 0.43 8.74
C THR A 169 20.26 0.82 7.92
N GLY A 170 19.58 1.89 8.35
CA GLY A 170 18.42 2.43 7.66
C GLY A 170 18.79 3.46 6.60
N TYR A 171 18.10 3.41 5.47
CA TYR A 171 18.21 4.33 4.33
C TYR A 171 16.84 4.91 3.97
N GLN A 172 16.81 6.03 3.25
CA GLN A 172 15.55 6.73 2.99
C GLN A 172 14.73 6.09 1.87
N THR A 173 15.39 5.58 0.82
CA THR A 173 14.70 5.11 -0.37
C THR A 173 15.14 3.70 -0.78
N TYR A 174 14.26 3.03 -1.53
CA TYR A 174 14.57 1.77 -2.19
C TYR A 174 15.71 1.93 -3.20
N ASP A 175 15.71 3.02 -3.99
CA ASP A 175 16.68 3.24 -5.06
C ASP A 175 18.09 3.45 -4.53
N GLU A 176 18.24 4.12 -3.39
CA GLU A 176 19.53 4.24 -2.69
C GLU A 176 20.10 2.87 -2.33
N ILE A 177 19.27 2.02 -1.70
CA ILE A 177 19.68 0.66 -1.31
C ILE A 177 19.96 -0.22 -2.53
N PHE A 178 19.17 -0.08 -3.60
CA PHE A 178 19.39 -0.77 -4.87
C PHE A 178 20.80 -0.49 -5.42
N GLY A 179 21.20 0.79 -5.44
CA GLY A 179 22.54 1.20 -5.86
C GLY A 179 23.65 0.60 -5.00
N LEU A 180 23.52 0.66 -3.67
CA LEU A 180 24.48 0.13 -2.71
C LEU A 180 24.61 -1.39 -2.77
N LEU A 181 23.51 -2.12 -2.99
CA LEU A 181 23.55 -3.57 -3.15
C LEU A 181 24.25 -3.96 -4.46
N LYS A 182 23.95 -3.25 -5.54
CA LYS A 182 24.54 -3.46 -6.87
C LYS A 182 26.03 -3.16 -6.89
N SER A 183 26.50 -2.13 -6.18
CA SER A 183 27.93 -1.79 -6.05
C SER A 183 28.67 -2.69 -5.07
N GLY A 184 27.94 -3.47 -4.23
CA GLY A 184 28.52 -4.32 -3.19
C GLY A 184 28.95 -3.57 -1.92
N GLU A 185 28.56 -2.30 -1.76
CA GLU A 185 28.83 -1.48 -0.56
C GLU A 185 28.08 -1.97 0.67
N ILE A 186 26.95 -2.64 0.48
CA ILE A 186 26.21 -3.40 1.49
C ILE A 186 26.20 -4.88 1.13
N ASP A 187 26.06 -5.75 2.13
CA ASP A 187 26.07 -7.19 1.93
C ASP A 187 24.68 -7.77 1.71
N ALA A 188 23.67 -7.17 2.32
CA ALA A 188 22.28 -7.61 2.21
C ALA A 188 21.29 -6.47 2.38
N PHE A 189 20.04 -6.69 1.90
CA PHE A 189 18.90 -5.81 2.08
C PHE A 189 17.69 -6.59 2.60
N ALA A 190 17.04 -6.08 3.66
CA ALA A 190 15.85 -6.62 4.28
C ALA A 190 14.59 -5.98 3.68
N LEU A 191 13.72 -6.77 3.03
CA LEU A 191 12.43 -6.30 2.50
C LEU A 191 11.44 -7.47 2.35
N SER A 192 10.24 -7.22 1.82
CA SER A 192 9.31 -8.28 1.45
C SER A 192 9.87 -9.11 0.29
N ARG A 193 9.64 -10.42 0.34
CA ARG A 193 10.17 -11.40 -0.62
C ARG A 193 9.80 -11.08 -2.06
N ASP A 194 8.57 -10.64 -2.31
CA ASP A 194 8.09 -10.27 -3.63
C ASP A 194 8.91 -9.11 -4.25
N GLN A 195 9.21 -8.08 -3.45
CA GLN A 195 10.06 -6.96 -3.84
C GLN A 195 11.51 -7.41 -4.09
N LEU A 196 12.04 -8.26 -3.21
CA LEU A 196 13.40 -8.78 -3.36
C LEU A 196 13.55 -9.68 -4.59
N ASN A 197 12.54 -10.48 -4.92
CA ASN A 197 12.53 -11.28 -6.14
C ASN A 197 12.55 -10.41 -7.41
N LYS A 198 11.82 -9.29 -7.42
CA LYS A 198 11.86 -8.32 -8.53
C LYS A 198 13.23 -7.62 -8.61
N MET A 199 13.84 -7.30 -7.46
CA MET A 199 15.20 -6.75 -7.41
C MET A 199 16.24 -7.74 -7.95
N ALA A 200 16.13 -9.03 -7.59
CA ALA A 200 17.03 -10.07 -8.06
C ALA A 200 17.03 -10.23 -9.60
N GLN A 201 15.89 -10.00 -10.25
CA GLN A 201 15.80 -9.98 -11.72
C GLN A 201 16.58 -8.82 -12.34
N GLN A 202 16.77 -7.70 -11.60
CA GLN A 202 17.46 -6.50 -12.08
C GLN A 202 18.94 -6.48 -11.71
N ILE A 203 19.37 -7.27 -10.72
CA ILE A 203 20.77 -7.36 -10.26
C ILE A 203 21.22 -8.83 -10.37
N PRO A 204 21.74 -9.26 -11.53
CA PRO A 204 22.22 -10.63 -11.72
C PRO A 204 23.28 -11.02 -10.68
N GLY A 205 23.23 -12.27 -10.22
CA GLY A 205 24.15 -12.81 -9.22
C GLY A 205 23.79 -12.56 -7.76
N THR A 206 22.72 -11.81 -7.50
CA THR A 206 22.12 -11.71 -6.16
C THR A 206 21.34 -12.98 -5.82
N ARG A 207 21.09 -13.20 -4.53
CA ARG A 207 20.28 -14.32 -4.03
C ARG A 207 19.28 -13.81 -2.99
N VAL A 208 18.03 -14.18 -3.13
CA VAL A 208 17.00 -14.00 -2.09
C VAL A 208 17.08 -15.25 -1.19
N LEU A 209 17.20 -15.05 0.13
CA LEU A 209 17.26 -16.16 1.09
C LEU A 209 15.88 -16.82 1.24
N ASP A 210 15.87 -18.15 1.39
CA ASP A 210 14.63 -18.94 1.47
C ASP A 210 13.87 -18.76 2.79
N GLU A 211 14.60 -18.45 3.86
CA GLU A 211 14.05 -18.29 5.21
C GLU A 211 13.24 -16.97 5.31
N THR A 212 12.27 -16.96 6.22
CA THR A 212 11.42 -15.79 6.51
C THR A 212 11.65 -15.37 7.96
N PHE A 213 12.12 -14.14 8.20
CA PHE A 213 12.30 -13.64 9.57
C PHE A 213 11.06 -12.98 10.15
N LYS A 214 10.12 -12.55 9.30
CA LYS A 214 8.88 -11.91 9.72
C LYS A 214 7.78 -12.09 8.68
N LYS A 215 6.57 -12.39 9.13
CA LYS A 215 5.35 -12.17 8.33
C LYS A 215 4.84 -10.76 8.60
N THR A 216 4.58 -10.03 7.54
CA THR A 216 4.06 -8.66 7.59
C THR A 216 2.65 -8.66 7.03
N VAL A 217 1.70 -8.14 7.79
CA VAL A 217 0.32 -7.98 7.35
C VAL A 217 0.10 -6.53 6.92
N THR A 218 -0.56 -6.32 5.79
CA THR A 218 -0.94 -5.00 5.29
C THR A 218 -2.44 -4.83 5.41
N ALA A 219 -2.86 -3.67 5.92
CA ALA A 219 -4.25 -3.33 6.16
C ALA A 219 -4.55 -1.88 5.75
N VAL A 220 -5.84 -1.58 5.54
CA VAL A 220 -6.31 -0.20 5.43
C VAL A 220 -6.17 0.50 6.78
N ALA A 221 -5.83 1.78 6.78
CA ALA A 221 -5.72 2.55 8.01
C ALA A 221 -6.25 3.98 7.84
N VAL A 222 -6.74 4.53 8.95
CA VAL A 222 -7.21 5.91 9.10
C VAL A 222 -6.55 6.53 10.33
N PRO A 223 -6.48 7.88 10.46
CA PRO A 223 -5.93 8.54 11.64
C PRO A 223 -6.64 8.13 12.94
N LEU A 224 -5.95 8.23 14.09
CA LEU A 224 -6.55 7.98 15.39
C LEU A 224 -7.75 8.91 15.64
N GLY A 225 -8.79 8.36 16.28
CA GLY A 225 -10.01 9.09 16.63
C GLY A 225 -11.07 9.14 15.53
N HIS A 226 -10.76 8.71 14.30
CA HIS A 226 -11.66 8.72 13.14
C HIS A 226 -12.47 7.42 13.08
N SER A 227 -13.37 7.20 14.03
CA SER A 227 -14.11 5.93 14.19
C SER A 227 -15.15 5.70 13.09
N GLN A 228 -15.78 6.74 12.57
CA GLN A 228 -16.72 6.64 11.46
C GLN A 228 -15.98 6.33 10.15
N ALA A 229 -14.82 6.96 9.94
CA ALA A 229 -13.93 6.62 8.84
C ALA A 229 -13.47 5.16 8.92
N LEU A 230 -13.09 4.67 10.11
CA LEU A 230 -12.71 3.26 10.29
C LEU A 230 -13.86 2.31 9.95
N ALA A 231 -15.06 2.60 10.41
CA ALA A 231 -16.24 1.78 10.08
C ALA A 231 -16.49 1.74 8.56
N PHE A 232 -16.38 2.88 7.90
CA PHE A 232 -16.55 2.99 6.46
C PHE A 232 -15.46 2.22 5.68
N VAL A 233 -14.16 2.42 5.99
CA VAL A 233 -13.09 1.72 5.28
C VAL A 233 -13.10 0.21 5.57
N THR A 234 -13.57 -0.21 6.75
CA THR A 234 -13.78 -1.62 7.09
C THR A 234 -14.82 -2.25 6.18
N LYS A 235 -15.98 -1.61 6.06
CA LYS A 235 -17.04 -2.06 5.14
C LYS A 235 -16.55 -2.07 3.70
N PHE A 236 -15.89 -1.00 3.25
CA PHE A 236 -15.33 -0.89 1.90
C PHE A 236 -14.40 -2.07 1.58
N MET A 237 -13.44 -2.37 2.46
CA MET A 237 -12.47 -3.47 2.24
C MET A 237 -13.13 -4.85 2.28
N THR A 238 -14.12 -5.06 3.15
CA THR A 238 -14.91 -6.30 3.19
C THR A 238 -15.66 -6.48 1.86
N ASP A 239 -16.34 -5.45 1.40
CA ASP A 239 -17.06 -5.47 0.12
C ASP A 239 -16.09 -5.68 -1.05
N ALA A 240 -14.95 -4.97 -1.08
CA ALA A 240 -13.93 -5.09 -2.13
C ALA A 240 -13.34 -6.50 -2.23
N THR A 241 -13.21 -7.19 -1.10
CA THR A 241 -12.74 -8.58 -1.06
C THR A 241 -13.80 -9.53 -1.63
N THR A 242 -15.07 -9.34 -1.27
CA THR A 242 -16.16 -10.27 -1.62
C THR A 242 -16.71 -10.05 -3.03
N ASN A 243 -16.71 -8.82 -3.55
CA ASN A 243 -17.24 -8.47 -4.87
C ASN A 243 -16.21 -8.53 -6.01
N GLY A 244 -14.95 -8.91 -5.72
CA GLY A 244 -13.87 -9.03 -6.70
C GLY A 244 -13.13 -7.73 -7.02
N MET A 245 -13.47 -6.60 -6.41
CA MET A 245 -12.77 -5.31 -6.61
C MET A 245 -11.30 -5.39 -6.23
N LEU A 246 -10.99 -6.01 -5.09
CA LEU A 246 -9.62 -6.22 -4.62
C LEU A 246 -8.83 -7.10 -5.61
N ARG A 247 -9.42 -8.20 -6.11
CA ARG A 247 -8.80 -9.04 -7.13
C ARG A 247 -8.50 -8.26 -8.40
N LYS A 248 -9.46 -7.45 -8.87
CA LYS A 248 -9.27 -6.58 -10.02
C LYS A 248 -8.13 -5.58 -9.82
N ALA A 249 -8.02 -4.97 -8.64
CA ALA A 249 -6.91 -4.07 -8.31
C ALA A 249 -5.55 -4.78 -8.38
N TYR A 250 -5.46 -6.04 -7.91
CA TYR A 250 -4.25 -6.85 -8.06
C TYR A 250 -3.94 -7.15 -9.53
N ASP A 251 -4.93 -7.56 -10.31
CA ASP A 251 -4.77 -7.91 -11.71
C ASP A 251 -4.31 -6.72 -12.57
N ASN A 252 -4.85 -5.53 -12.31
CA ASN A 252 -4.45 -4.29 -12.96
C ASN A 252 -2.98 -3.92 -12.69
N ASN A 253 -2.43 -4.37 -11.56
CA ASN A 253 -1.08 -4.01 -11.11
C ASN A 253 -0.07 -5.17 -11.23
N SER A 254 -0.29 -6.08 -12.21
CA SER A 254 0.59 -7.22 -12.52
C SER A 254 0.79 -8.21 -11.36
N LEU A 255 -0.24 -8.37 -10.53
CA LEU A 255 -0.25 -9.27 -9.38
C LEU A 255 -1.28 -10.41 -9.55
N LYS A 256 -1.54 -10.84 -10.80
CA LYS A 256 -2.56 -11.86 -11.14
C LYS A 256 -2.36 -13.17 -10.37
N ASP A 257 -1.11 -13.60 -10.24
CA ASP A 257 -0.75 -14.84 -9.55
C ASP A 257 -0.51 -14.66 -8.04
N SER A 258 -0.59 -13.44 -7.55
CA SER A 258 -0.41 -13.16 -6.12
C SER A 258 -1.69 -13.51 -5.36
N PRO A 259 -1.60 -14.35 -4.32
CA PRO A 259 -2.76 -14.68 -3.50
C PRO A 259 -3.21 -13.44 -2.71
N ILE A 260 -4.52 -13.23 -2.65
CA ILE A 260 -5.12 -12.33 -1.67
C ILE A 260 -5.18 -13.11 -0.36
N ARG A 261 -4.57 -12.57 0.68
CA ARG A 261 -4.53 -13.18 2.02
C ARG A 261 -5.10 -12.18 3.00
N THR A 262 -6.18 -12.57 3.64
CA THR A 262 -6.93 -11.75 4.61
C THR A 262 -6.76 -12.22 6.05
N GLU A 263 -5.98 -13.31 6.25
CA GLU A 263 -5.68 -13.93 7.54
C GLU A 263 -4.19 -14.31 7.64
#